data_ee8fda45bc376ea1e11645f6e6a324e9
#
_entry.id   ee8fda45bc376ea1e11645f6e6a324e9
#
_cell.length_a   1.000
_cell.length_b   1.000
_cell.length_c   1.000
_cell.angle_alpha   90.00
_cell.angle_beta   90.00
_cell.angle_gamma   90.00
#
_symmetry.space_group_name_H-M   'P 1'
#
loop_
_entity.id
_entity.type
_entity.pdbx_description
1 polymer ?
#
loop_
_entity_poly.entity_id
_entity_poly.type
_entity_poly.pdbx_seq_one_letter_code
_entity_poly.pdbx_strand_id
1 'polypeptide(L)'
;INPLSGGELYARISSDGKQIVQYSFKTGKQVGILFDVSNTMGEKIDAFEGYQLSPDGKRILIQTQTQYIYRRSYKAVFYIYTIASRKLERLSDGGPQQIPIWSPDGRQIAFVRDNNIYLVKLLYDNAESQVTKDGMFNKVINGAPDWVYEEEFGFNKALTFTADGEMICWIRYDESKVKTYALEMFKGLSPARKQYSTYPGEYAYKYPKAGEDNSKPSVWSYDIKSHQTRQLQIPVDADGYIMRIKATDDPKRVIVYTMNRHQDALHLYAVNPRSTVAQLLIKESVPRYVKEEVIEGTIIGKNHILLPSDRDGYMHLYLYNMNGQMLRKIGGGNYDITHIYGMDEKSGDVYYQAAALNPHDRQVFVAHRNGKSERLTDREGVNNAIFSTDYQYFINIWSDYNTPYVFTLCNNKGKTLETLVDNRQLRNKLASYDLGKRETFSFTTSEGVKLDGWMVKPVDFDAAKKYPVILYQYSGPGSQQVMNAWNSGSMGGGGSFEHYLAQQGFIVVCVDGRGTGGRGAEFEKCTYLKLGALESRDQVETALYIASQPYIDKSRIGLWGWSFGGFNTLMSISEGRGVFKAGVAVAPPTDWRYYD
;
A
#
# COMPACT_ATOMS: atom_id res chain seq x y z
N ILE A 1 -11.05 10.43 0.36
CA ILE A 1 -12.21 10.44 -0.55
C ILE A 1 -12.69 9.01 -0.70
N ASN A 2 -13.95 8.74 -0.35
CA ASN A 2 -14.57 7.42 -0.41
C ASN A 2 -15.78 7.48 -1.35
N PRO A 3 -15.73 6.84 -2.54
CA PRO A 3 -16.88 6.72 -3.43
C PRO A 3 -18.04 5.97 -2.75
N LEU A 4 -19.26 6.47 -2.94
CA LEU A 4 -20.45 5.86 -2.38
C LEU A 4 -21.14 4.96 -3.41
N SER A 5 -21.92 3.99 -2.93
CA SER A 5 -22.72 3.13 -3.79
C SER A 5 -23.66 3.97 -4.66
N GLY A 6 -23.90 3.54 -5.91
CA GLY A 6 -24.73 4.26 -6.89
C GLY A 6 -23.95 5.19 -7.83
N GLY A 7 -22.65 5.44 -7.59
CA GLY A 7 -21.77 6.15 -8.54
C GLY A 7 -21.88 7.69 -8.54
N GLU A 8 -22.91 8.26 -7.96
CA GLU A 8 -23.16 9.72 -8.05
C GLU A 8 -22.41 10.53 -7.00
N LEU A 9 -22.09 9.93 -5.85
CA LEU A 9 -21.59 10.64 -4.68
C LEU A 9 -20.28 10.06 -4.16
N TYR A 10 -19.51 10.90 -3.50
CA TYR A 10 -18.38 10.51 -2.64
C TYR A 10 -18.47 11.20 -1.28
N ALA A 11 -17.82 10.64 -0.30
CA ALA A 11 -17.76 11.22 1.04
C ALA A 11 -16.31 11.38 1.51
N ARG A 12 -16.11 12.35 2.39
CA ARG A 12 -14.83 12.56 3.08
C ARG A 12 -15.05 13.07 4.50
N ILE A 13 -14.08 12.85 5.35
CA ILE A 13 -14.04 13.43 6.69
C ILE A 13 -13.71 14.93 6.57
N SER A 14 -14.38 15.76 7.35
CA SER A 14 -14.05 17.18 7.50
C SER A 14 -12.66 17.36 8.12
N SER A 15 -12.04 18.52 7.89
CA SER A 15 -10.67 18.78 8.37
C SER A 15 -10.52 18.77 9.90
N ASP A 16 -11.60 19.02 10.62
CA ASP A 16 -11.66 18.98 12.08
C ASP A 16 -12.01 17.60 12.66
N GLY A 17 -12.22 16.58 11.81
CA GLY A 17 -12.57 15.22 12.23
C GLY A 17 -13.95 15.07 12.84
N LYS A 18 -14.91 15.98 12.55
CA LYS A 18 -16.22 16.01 13.20
C LYS A 18 -17.39 15.62 12.31
N GLN A 19 -17.22 15.66 10.99
CA GLN A 19 -18.28 15.39 10.03
C GLN A 19 -17.83 14.43 8.93
N ILE A 20 -18.77 13.63 8.42
CA ILE A 20 -18.65 12.93 7.14
C ILE A 20 -19.52 13.68 6.14
N VAL A 21 -18.88 14.34 5.19
CA VAL A 21 -19.53 15.25 4.24
C VAL A 21 -19.63 14.59 2.87
N GLN A 22 -20.81 14.67 2.26
CA GLN A 22 -21.09 14.13 0.93
C GLN A 22 -20.90 15.19 -0.16
N TYR A 23 -20.37 14.75 -1.28
CA TYR A 23 -20.13 15.56 -2.47
C TYR A 23 -20.64 14.84 -3.72
N SER A 24 -21.04 15.60 -4.72
CA SER A 24 -21.44 15.07 -6.02
C SER A 24 -20.24 14.88 -6.94
N PHE A 25 -20.08 13.69 -7.53
CA PHE A 25 -19.13 13.47 -8.62
C PHE A 25 -19.47 14.26 -9.90
N LYS A 26 -20.73 14.64 -10.09
CA LYS A 26 -21.13 15.42 -11.26
C LYS A 26 -20.69 16.87 -11.18
N THR A 27 -20.69 17.46 -9.99
CA THR A 27 -20.48 18.92 -9.81
C THR A 27 -19.32 19.27 -8.89
N GLY A 28 -18.75 18.33 -8.15
CA GLY A 28 -17.75 18.58 -7.09
C GLY A 28 -18.29 19.28 -5.85
N LYS A 29 -19.58 19.64 -5.83
CA LYS A 29 -20.17 20.42 -4.73
C LYS A 29 -20.67 19.52 -3.60
N GLN A 30 -20.63 20.07 -2.39
CA GLN A 30 -21.25 19.47 -1.21
C GLN A 30 -22.76 19.34 -1.41
N VAL A 31 -23.31 18.18 -1.06
CA VAL A 31 -24.75 17.88 -1.19
C VAL A 31 -25.38 17.44 0.12
N GLY A 32 -24.61 17.05 1.12
CA GLY A 32 -25.15 16.62 2.40
C GLY A 32 -24.08 16.32 3.45
N ILE A 33 -24.55 15.93 4.62
CA ILE A 33 -23.75 15.45 5.74
C ILE A 33 -24.32 14.09 6.16
N LEU A 34 -23.49 13.06 6.13
CA LEU A 34 -23.86 11.70 6.55
C LEU A 34 -23.78 11.51 8.07
N PHE A 35 -22.82 12.17 8.70
CA PHE A 35 -22.55 12.06 10.13
C PHE A 35 -22.02 13.38 10.67
N ASP A 36 -22.48 13.76 11.87
CA ASP A 36 -22.00 14.92 12.61
C ASP A 36 -21.97 14.58 14.10
N VAL A 37 -20.81 14.71 14.74
CA VAL A 37 -20.61 14.38 16.17
C VAL A 37 -21.55 15.20 17.08
N SER A 38 -21.90 16.43 16.69
CA SER A 38 -22.81 17.29 17.46
C SER A 38 -24.28 16.88 17.39
N ASN A 39 -24.65 16.04 16.40
CA ASN A 39 -26.04 15.68 16.10
C ASN A 39 -26.31 14.17 16.28
N THR A 40 -25.74 13.58 17.31
CA THR A 40 -25.94 12.16 17.65
C THR A 40 -26.91 12.00 18.83
N MET A 41 -27.64 10.89 18.81
CA MET A 41 -28.42 10.37 19.94
C MET A 41 -27.64 9.23 20.60
N GLY A 42 -27.73 9.09 21.92
CA GLY A 42 -27.00 8.05 22.66
C GLY A 42 -25.58 8.48 23.02
N GLU A 43 -24.58 7.71 22.64
CA GLU A 43 -23.17 7.98 22.92
C GLU A 43 -22.70 9.31 22.32
N LYS A 44 -21.71 9.93 22.96
CA LYS A 44 -21.08 11.18 22.51
C LYS A 44 -19.60 10.98 22.29
N ILE A 45 -19.11 11.55 21.20
CA ILE A 45 -17.69 11.59 20.86
C ILE A 45 -17.33 13.01 20.41
N ASP A 46 -16.10 13.44 20.63
CA ASP A 46 -15.65 14.80 20.25
C ASP A 46 -15.16 14.88 18.81
N ALA A 47 -14.57 13.81 18.31
CA ALA A 47 -14.05 13.65 16.95
C ALA A 47 -13.88 12.17 16.63
N PHE A 48 -13.60 11.87 15.36
CA PHE A 48 -13.34 10.51 14.88
C PHE A 48 -12.21 10.50 13.84
N GLU A 49 -11.64 9.31 13.61
CA GLU A 49 -10.42 9.13 12.80
C GLU A 49 -10.67 8.36 11.51
N GLY A 50 -11.76 7.60 11.46
CA GLY A 50 -12.12 6.79 10.30
C GLY A 50 -13.58 6.35 10.32
N TYR A 51 -14.07 5.83 9.19
CA TYR A 51 -15.41 5.31 9.08
C TYR A 51 -15.55 4.25 8.00
N GLN A 52 -16.56 3.40 8.12
CA GLN A 52 -16.98 2.43 7.13
C GLN A 52 -18.51 2.42 7.02
N LEU A 53 -19.03 2.57 5.80
CA LEU A 53 -20.47 2.42 5.54
C LEU A 53 -20.85 0.93 5.54
N SER A 54 -22.03 0.63 6.07
CA SER A 54 -22.63 -0.70 5.90
C SER A 54 -23.00 -0.93 4.42
N PRO A 55 -22.95 -2.17 3.92
CA PRO A 55 -23.30 -2.47 2.52
C PRO A 55 -24.70 -2.02 2.12
N ASP A 56 -25.66 -2.01 3.05
CA ASP A 56 -27.03 -1.53 2.84
C ASP A 56 -27.18 0.00 2.93
N GLY A 57 -26.09 0.73 3.23
CA GLY A 57 -26.06 2.19 3.34
C GLY A 57 -26.82 2.78 4.53
N LYS A 58 -27.26 1.97 5.49
CA LYS A 58 -28.11 2.42 6.61
C LYS A 58 -27.35 2.76 7.88
N ARG A 59 -26.12 2.26 8.00
CA ARG A 59 -25.27 2.42 9.18
C ARG A 59 -23.85 2.81 8.81
N ILE A 60 -23.15 3.36 9.78
CA ILE A 60 -21.73 3.72 9.66
C ILE A 60 -20.99 3.18 10.89
N LEU A 61 -19.90 2.47 10.69
CA LEU A 61 -18.90 2.24 11.72
C LEU A 61 -18.03 3.48 11.85
N ILE A 62 -17.94 4.05 13.04
CA ILE A 62 -17.13 5.22 13.36
C ILE A 62 -15.93 4.76 14.19
N GLN A 63 -14.72 5.12 13.76
CA GLN A 63 -13.46 4.74 14.41
C GLN A 63 -12.91 5.88 15.25
N THR A 64 -12.54 5.57 16.50
CA THR A 64 -11.93 6.52 17.44
C THR A 64 -10.81 5.86 18.23
N GLN A 65 -9.96 6.67 18.87
CA GLN A 65 -8.93 6.20 19.82
C GLN A 65 -8.00 5.13 19.22
N THR A 66 -7.55 5.35 18.00
CA THR A 66 -6.68 4.41 17.28
C THR A 66 -5.32 4.26 17.97
N GLN A 67 -4.91 3.02 18.21
CA GLN A 67 -3.61 2.64 18.75
C GLN A 67 -2.95 1.65 17.80
N TYR A 68 -1.90 2.05 17.11
CA TYR A 68 -1.17 1.18 16.20
C TYR A 68 -0.46 0.05 16.95
N ILE A 69 -0.48 -1.14 16.36
CA ILE A 69 0.20 -2.35 16.84
C ILE A 69 1.51 -2.49 16.07
N TYR A 70 1.43 -2.53 14.74
CA TYR A 70 2.54 -2.55 13.80
C TYR A 70 2.32 -1.47 12.73
N ARG A 71 2.90 -1.62 11.56
CA ARG A 71 2.83 -0.65 10.47
C ARG A 71 1.41 -0.41 9.96
N ARG A 72 0.58 -1.47 9.89
CA ARG A 72 -0.78 -1.45 9.31
C ARG A 72 -1.86 -1.83 10.33
N SER A 73 -1.54 -2.71 11.27
CA SER A 73 -2.48 -3.16 12.27
C SER A 73 -2.64 -2.14 13.40
N TYR A 74 -3.86 -2.00 13.85
CA TYR A 74 -4.23 -1.15 14.97
C TYR A 74 -5.44 -1.71 15.70
N LYS A 75 -5.64 -1.28 16.91
CA LYS A 75 -6.87 -1.44 17.67
C LYS A 75 -7.50 -0.08 17.92
N ALA A 76 -8.83 -0.01 17.90
CA ALA A 76 -9.57 1.22 18.08
C ALA A 76 -10.90 0.95 18.78
N VAL A 77 -11.53 2.00 19.28
CA VAL A 77 -12.91 1.93 19.78
C VAL A 77 -13.83 2.28 18.62
N PHE A 78 -14.68 1.33 18.26
CA PHE A 78 -15.65 1.52 17.19
C PHE A 78 -17.04 1.75 17.73
N TYR A 79 -17.78 2.61 17.02
CA TYR A 79 -19.20 2.90 17.28
C TYR A 79 -20.02 2.57 16.04
N ILE A 80 -21.27 2.18 16.25
CA ILE A 80 -22.25 1.99 15.20
C ILE A 80 -23.18 3.21 15.21
N TYR A 81 -23.21 3.91 14.09
CA TYR A 81 -24.17 5.01 13.87
C TYR A 81 -25.28 4.56 12.92
N THR A 82 -26.54 4.62 13.40
CA THR A 82 -27.71 4.36 12.57
C THR A 82 -28.22 5.68 11.99
N ILE A 83 -28.12 5.84 10.67
CA ILE A 83 -28.37 7.11 9.97
C ILE A 83 -29.79 7.64 10.22
N ALA A 84 -30.82 6.79 10.08
CA ALA A 84 -32.22 7.20 10.20
C ALA A 84 -32.59 7.72 11.60
N SER A 85 -32.08 7.10 12.66
CA SER A 85 -32.34 7.49 14.05
C SER A 85 -31.29 8.41 14.66
N ARG A 86 -30.17 8.61 13.96
CA ARG A 86 -28.97 9.31 14.47
C ARG A 86 -28.40 8.70 15.76
N LYS A 87 -28.74 7.44 16.05
CA LYS A 87 -28.29 6.73 17.25
C LYS A 87 -26.84 6.30 17.07
N LEU A 88 -25.98 6.65 18.02
CA LEU A 88 -24.58 6.26 18.14
C LEU A 88 -24.45 5.31 19.33
N GLU A 89 -23.93 4.09 19.11
CA GLU A 89 -23.76 3.05 20.12
C GLU A 89 -22.37 2.44 20.00
N ARG A 90 -21.81 1.97 21.11
CA ARG A 90 -20.54 1.22 21.03
C ARG A 90 -20.74 -0.07 20.26
N LEU A 91 -19.73 -0.45 19.45
CA LEU A 91 -19.72 -1.77 18.81
C LEU A 91 -19.58 -2.89 19.85
N SER A 92 -18.80 -2.66 20.90
CA SER A 92 -18.52 -3.64 21.95
C SER A 92 -18.10 -2.94 23.24
N ASP A 93 -18.55 -3.47 24.38
CA ASP A 93 -18.13 -3.05 25.71
C ASP A 93 -16.89 -3.82 26.22
N GLY A 94 -16.46 -4.86 25.49
CA GLY A 94 -15.34 -5.73 25.85
C GLY A 94 -13.94 -5.16 25.60
N GLY A 95 -13.83 -3.90 25.19
CA GLY A 95 -12.54 -3.24 24.90
C GLY A 95 -12.31 -2.97 23.42
N PRO A 96 -11.15 -2.41 23.04
CA PRO A 96 -10.85 -2.03 21.65
C PRO A 96 -10.86 -3.21 20.67
N GLN A 97 -11.27 -2.94 19.45
CA GLN A 97 -11.42 -3.92 18.38
C GLN A 97 -10.39 -3.68 17.26
N GLN A 98 -10.06 -4.74 16.53
CA GLN A 98 -9.26 -4.71 15.30
C GLN A 98 -10.14 -5.14 14.12
N ILE A 99 -9.90 -4.51 12.96
CA ILE A 99 -10.42 -4.93 11.65
C ILE A 99 -11.91 -5.33 11.65
N PRO A 100 -12.85 -4.51 12.12
CA PRO A 100 -14.26 -4.83 12.02
C PRO A 100 -14.68 -4.92 10.55
N ILE A 101 -15.46 -5.94 10.20
CA ILE A 101 -16.03 -6.17 8.88
C ILE A 101 -17.53 -6.34 8.95
N TRP A 102 -18.23 -5.73 8.00
CA TRP A 102 -19.66 -5.92 7.82
C TRP A 102 -19.99 -7.25 7.16
N SER A 103 -21.07 -7.91 7.58
CA SER A 103 -21.70 -8.91 6.74
C SER A 103 -22.30 -8.27 5.48
N PRO A 104 -22.45 -9.00 4.35
CA PRO A 104 -22.95 -8.44 3.10
C PRO A 104 -24.33 -7.79 3.19
N ASP A 105 -25.19 -8.27 4.12
CA ASP A 105 -26.52 -7.73 4.38
C ASP A 105 -26.54 -6.55 5.38
N GLY A 106 -25.38 -6.16 5.92
CA GLY A 106 -25.25 -5.08 6.90
C GLY A 106 -25.86 -5.34 8.28
N ARG A 107 -26.16 -6.61 8.61
CA ARG A 107 -26.84 -6.99 9.87
C ARG A 107 -25.93 -7.56 10.93
N GLN A 108 -24.67 -7.83 10.59
CA GLN A 108 -23.68 -8.40 11.48
C GLN A 108 -22.33 -7.70 11.28
N ILE A 109 -21.51 -7.71 12.33
CA ILE A 109 -20.13 -7.23 12.29
C ILE A 109 -19.26 -8.29 12.96
N ALA A 110 -18.21 -8.74 12.26
CA ALA A 110 -17.15 -9.55 12.84
C ALA A 110 -15.91 -8.69 13.07
N PHE A 111 -15.20 -8.93 14.15
CA PHE A 111 -13.95 -8.21 14.46
C PHE A 111 -12.99 -9.11 15.24
N VAL A 112 -11.75 -8.67 15.38
CA VAL A 112 -10.73 -9.35 16.19
C VAL A 112 -10.48 -8.56 17.47
N ARG A 113 -10.37 -9.28 18.60
CA ARG A 113 -9.94 -8.79 19.89
C ARG A 113 -9.12 -9.87 20.58
N ASP A 114 -7.94 -9.50 21.09
CA ASP A 114 -7.03 -10.42 21.77
C ASP A 114 -6.79 -11.72 20.98
N ASN A 115 -6.49 -11.58 19.67
CA ASN A 115 -6.26 -12.67 18.71
C ASN A 115 -7.45 -13.62 18.48
N ASN A 116 -8.64 -13.25 18.94
CA ASN A 116 -9.85 -14.03 18.73
C ASN A 116 -10.91 -13.26 17.94
N ILE A 117 -11.71 -14.01 17.18
CA ILE A 117 -12.80 -13.46 16.38
C ILE A 117 -14.06 -13.38 17.24
N TYR A 118 -14.76 -12.25 17.15
CA TYR A 118 -16.04 -11.95 17.77
C TYR A 118 -17.06 -11.58 16.69
N LEU A 119 -18.32 -11.86 16.95
CA LEU A 119 -19.45 -11.56 16.09
C LEU A 119 -20.50 -10.77 16.87
N VAL A 120 -20.92 -9.63 16.33
CA VAL A 120 -22.04 -8.81 16.83
C VAL A 120 -23.23 -8.93 15.88
N LYS A 121 -24.41 -9.29 16.40
CA LYS A 121 -25.67 -9.39 15.67
C LYS A 121 -26.54 -8.18 15.97
N LEU A 122 -26.67 -7.26 15.02
CA LEU A 122 -27.33 -5.96 15.22
C LEU A 122 -28.85 -6.05 15.44
N LEU A 123 -29.51 -7.05 14.87
CA LEU A 123 -30.95 -7.27 15.05
C LEU A 123 -31.31 -7.87 16.41
N TYR A 124 -30.33 -8.28 17.21
CA TYR A 124 -30.49 -8.88 18.52
C TYR A 124 -29.85 -8.02 19.60
N ASP A 125 -30.16 -6.73 19.58
CA ASP A 125 -29.68 -5.74 20.54
C ASP A 125 -28.12 -5.73 20.64
N ASN A 126 -27.47 -5.76 19.49
CA ASN A 126 -26.01 -5.82 19.36
C ASN A 126 -25.35 -6.98 20.14
N ALA A 127 -26.03 -8.11 20.22
CA ALA A 127 -25.53 -9.28 20.95
C ALA A 127 -24.18 -9.74 20.42
N GLU A 128 -23.17 -9.70 21.29
CA GLU A 128 -21.80 -10.14 21.00
C GLU A 128 -21.61 -11.61 21.36
N SER A 129 -20.95 -12.36 20.51
CA SER A 129 -20.51 -13.74 20.77
C SER A 129 -19.08 -13.97 20.34
N GLN A 130 -18.35 -14.78 21.10
CA GLN A 130 -16.98 -15.17 20.76
C GLN A 130 -16.98 -16.38 19.83
N VAL A 131 -16.34 -16.26 18.67
CA VAL A 131 -16.28 -17.31 17.63
C VAL A 131 -15.08 -18.23 17.85
N THR A 132 -13.89 -17.68 18.12
CA THR A 132 -12.69 -18.45 18.41
C THR A 132 -12.23 -18.24 19.84
N LYS A 133 -11.53 -19.23 20.43
CA LYS A 133 -11.14 -19.20 21.86
C LYS A 133 -9.67 -19.56 22.10
N ASP A 134 -8.95 -19.93 21.06
CA ASP A 134 -7.56 -20.39 21.15
C ASP A 134 -6.53 -19.27 20.85
N GLY A 135 -7.01 -18.08 20.49
CA GLY A 135 -6.17 -16.90 20.27
C GLY A 135 -5.44 -16.49 21.53
N MET A 136 -4.13 -16.29 21.40
CA MET A 136 -3.24 -15.89 22.51
C MET A 136 -2.03 -15.18 21.93
N PHE A 137 -1.61 -14.07 22.58
CA PHE A 137 -0.42 -13.33 22.20
C PHE A 137 0.83 -14.22 22.16
N ASN A 138 1.62 -14.10 21.09
CA ASN A 138 2.81 -14.90 20.81
C ASN A 138 2.54 -16.42 20.67
N LYS A 139 1.32 -16.84 20.40
CA LYS A 139 0.97 -18.26 20.16
C LYS A 139 0.06 -18.46 18.97
N VAL A 140 -1.14 -17.91 19.00
CA VAL A 140 -2.14 -18.14 17.96
C VAL A 140 -2.89 -16.85 17.66
N ILE A 141 -3.04 -16.55 16.38
CA ILE A 141 -3.79 -15.40 15.89
C ILE A 141 -4.89 -15.87 14.95
N ASN A 142 -6.12 -15.46 15.20
CA ASN A 142 -7.27 -15.74 14.35
C ASN A 142 -7.74 -14.47 13.65
N GLY A 143 -7.82 -14.48 12.32
CA GLY A 143 -8.43 -13.43 11.52
C GLY A 143 -7.55 -12.19 11.27
N ALA A 144 -6.37 -12.12 11.86
CA ALA A 144 -5.36 -11.10 11.59
C ALA A 144 -4.02 -11.78 11.27
N PRO A 145 -3.13 -11.17 10.49
CA PRO A 145 -1.79 -11.70 10.24
C PRO A 145 -0.89 -11.57 11.46
N ASP A 146 0.18 -12.37 11.49
CA ASP A 146 1.33 -12.12 12.36
C ASP A 146 2.19 -10.97 11.81
N TRP A 147 3.29 -10.65 12.52
CA TRP A 147 4.16 -9.54 12.11
C TRP A 147 4.78 -9.74 10.72
N VAL A 148 5.28 -10.94 10.40
CA VAL A 148 5.91 -11.24 9.09
C VAL A 148 4.90 -11.07 7.96
N TYR A 149 3.73 -11.67 8.08
CA TYR A 149 2.69 -11.57 7.06
C TYR A 149 2.18 -10.14 6.87
N GLU A 150 2.08 -9.35 7.95
CA GLU A 150 1.72 -7.95 7.85
C GLU A 150 2.79 -7.12 7.14
N GLU A 151 4.06 -7.31 7.51
CA GLU A 151 5.17 -6.52 6.98
C GLU A 151 5.50 -6.90 5.54
N GLU A 152 5.62 -8.20 5.24
CA GLU A 152 6.13 -8.68 3.95
C GLU A 152 5.02 -8.89 2.89
N PHE A 153 3.78 -9.19 3.30
CA PHE A 153 2.65 -9.34 2.38
C PHE A 153 1.64 -8.19 2.44
N GLY A 154 1.92 -7.13 3.19
CA GLY A 154 1.25 -5.86 3.08
C GLY A 154 -0.21 -5.80 3.53
N PHE A 155 -0.68 -6.61 4.49
CA PHE A 155 -2.07 -6.63 4.91
C PHE A 155 -2.26 -6.76 6.42
N ASN A 156 -3.47 -6.42 6.91
CA ASN A 156 -3.84 -6.54 8.33
C ASN A 156 -5.16 -7.29 8.57
N LYS A 157 -5.82 -7.76 7.50
CA LYS A 157 -7.13 -8.42 7.57
C LYS A 157 -7.08 -9.81 6.96
N ALA A 158 -7.34 -10.84 7.77
CA ALA A 158 -7.31 -12.24 7.39
C ALA A 158 -8.64 -12.96 7.67
N LEU A 159 -9.78 -12.24 7.57
CA LEU A 159 -11.13 -12.80 7.71
C LEU A 159 -12.11 -12.18 6.72
N THR A 160 -13.15 -12.92 6.39
CA THR A 160 -14.24 -12.47 5.51
C THR A 160 -15.55 -13.20 5.84
N PHE A 161 -16.69 -12.60 5.51
CA PHE A 161 -17.96 -13.32 5.42
C PHE A 161 -18.11 -13.99 4.06
N THR A 162 -18.93 -15.05 4.00
CA THR A 162 -19.47 -15.54 2.72
C THR A 162 -20.50 -14.57 2.16
N ALA A 163 -20.82 -14.65 0.86
CA ALA A 163 -21.74 -13.73 0.18
C ALA A 163 -23.15 -13.66 0.79
N ASP A 164 -23.61 -14.76 1.39
CA ASP A 164 -24.90 -14.86 2.11
C ASP A 164 -24.82 -14.36 3.56
N GLY A 165 -23.62 -14.03 4.05
CA GLY A 165 -23.41 -13.64 5.45
C GLY A 165 -23.62 -14.75 6.47
N GLU A 166 -23.76 -16.02 6.05
CA GLU A 166 -24.03 -17.14 6.93
C GLU A 166 -22.80 -17.77 7.57
N MET A 167 -21.61 -17.51 6.98
CA MET A 167 -20.36 -18.05 7.49
C MET A 167 -19.29 -16.96 7.61
N ILE A 168 -18.38 -17.16 8.57
CA ILE A 168 -17.13 -16.43 8.70
C ILE A 168 -15.99 -17.37 8.30
N CYS A 169 -15.11 -16.92 7.41
CA CYS A 169 -13.91 -17.64 7.01
C CYS A 169 -12.68 -16.82 7.38
N TRP A 170 -11.62 -17.47 7.89
CA TRP A 170 -10.41 -16.76 8.29
C TRP A 170 -9.15 -17.60 8.14
N ILE A 171 -8.01 -16.92 8.14
CA ILE A 171 -6.71 -17.54 8.28
C ILE A 171 -6.32 -17.51 9.77
N ARG A 172 -5.88 -18.65 10.27
CA ARG A 172 -5.33 -18.85 11.60
C ARG A 172 -3.82 -19.06 11.49
N TYR A 173 -3.05 -18.29 12.22
CA TYR A 173 -1.60 -18.37 12.28
C TYR A 173 -1.18 -18.95 13.62
N ASP A 174 -0.46 -20.08 13.60
CA ASP A 174 0.18 -20.67 14.79
C ASP A 174 1.64 -20.26 14.82
N GLU A 175 1.96 -19.26 15.62
CA GLU A 175 3.31 -18.72 15.81
C GLU A 175 4.01 -19.27 17.07
N SER A 176 3.47 -20.32 17.68
CA SER A 176 4.00 -20.87 18.96
C SER A 176 5.45 -21.33 18.86
N LYS A 177 5.87 -21.82 17.69
CA LYS A 177 7.26 -22.27 17.43
C LYS A 177 8.17 -21.16 16.87
N VAL A 178 7.62 -20.04 16.45
CA VAL A 178 8.41 -18.91 15.97
C VAL A 178 9.23 -18.33 17.10
N LYS A 179 10.48 -18.00 16.86
CA LYS A 179 11.35 -17.40 17.86
C LYS A 179 10.92 -15.98 18.19
N THR A 180 11.18 -15.58 19.43
CA THR A 180 10.86 -14.25 19.95
C THR A 180 12.08 -13.34 19.89
N TYR A 181 11.89 -12.12 19.47
CA TYR A 181 12.87 -11.05 19.55
C TYR A 181 12.37 -9.94 20.48
N ALA A 182 13.21 -9.46 21.38
CA ALA A 182 12.89 -8.37 22.29
C ALA A 182 13.48 -7.06 21.75
N LEU A 183 12.62 -6.09 21.50
CA LEU A 183 13.01 -4.72 21.17
C LEU A 183 13.16 -3.90 22.46
N GLU A 184 14.28 -3.22 22.57
CA GLU A 184 14.49 -2.23 23.63
C GLU A 184 13.59 -1.02 23.40
N MET A 185 12.84 -0.63 24.44
CA MET A 185 11.87 0.45 24.39
C MET A 185 12.37 1.60 25.26
N PHE A 186 12.66 2.72 24.62
CA PHE A 186 13.18 3.91 25.29
C PHE A 186 12.06 4.75 25.88
N LYS A 187 12.32 5.35 27.05
CA LYS A 187 11.44 6.37 27.64
C LYS A 187 11.58 7.71 26.88
N GLY A 188 10.59 8.59 27.00
CA GLY A 188 10.66 9.92 26.38
C GLY A 188 9.31 10.61 26.30
N LEU A 189 9.29 11.79 25.69
CA LEU A 189 8.08 12.59 25.48
C LEU A 189 7.11 11.94 24.49
N SER A 190 7.64 11.18 23.52
CA SER A 190 6.87 10.47 22.51
C SER A 190 7.33 9.01 22.43
N PRO A 191 7.08 8.19 23.46
CA PRO A 191 7.46 6.79 23.46
C PRO A 191 6.63 6.02 22.42
N ALA A 192 7.24 5.00 21.80
CA ALA A 192 6.54 4.13 20.85
C ALA A 192 5.31 3.44 21.49
N ARG A 193 5.35 3.21 22.79
CA ARG A 193 4.23 2.70 23.58
C ARG A 193 4.08 3.50 24.87
N LYS A 194 2.86 3.92 25.19
CA LYS A 194 2.53 4.76 26.36
C LYS A 194 3.06 4.21 27.69
N GLN A 195 3.11 2.89 27.84
CA GLN A 195 3.64 2.24 29.06
C GLN A 195 5.12 2.53 29.33
N TYR A 196 5.88 2.95 28.31
CA TYR A 196 7.30 3.28 28.42
C TYR A 196 7.54 4.80 28.53
N SER A 197 6.52 5.60 28.84
CA SER A 197 6.68 7.06 28.96
C SER A 197 7.60 7.47 30.11
N THR A 198 7.62 6.74 31.21
CA THR A 198 8.41 7.05 32.42
C THR A 198 9.64 6.17 32.54
N TYR A 199 9.49 4.87 32.31
CA TYR A 199 10.58 3.89 32.42
C TYR A 199 10.80 3.17 31.10
N PRO A 200 12.06 2.90 30.71
CA PRO A 200 12.38 2.04 29.59
C PRO A 200 11.98 0.59 29.90
N GLY A 201 11.93 -0.24 28.86
CA GLY A 201 11.64 -1.66 29.00
C GLY A 201 11.87 -2.41 27.72
N GLU A 202 11.38 -3.63 27.64
CA GLU A 202 11.45 -4.46 26.45
C GLU A 202 10.05 -4.81 25.94
N TYR A 203 9.91 -4.87 24.63
CA TYR A 203 8.73 -5.41 23.97
C TYR A 203 9.13 -6.61 23.12
N ALA A 204 8.73 -7.80 23.56
CA ALA A 204 9.06 -9.05 22.89
C ALA A 204 7.88 -9.54 22.02
N TYR A 205 8.13 -9.82 20.76
CA TYR A 205 7.17 -10.40 19.85
C TYR A 205 7.85 -11.41 18.91
N LYS A 206 7.05 -12.17 18.19
CA LYS A 206 7.54 -13.19 17.26
C LYS A 206 8.20 -12.54 16.05
N TYR A 207 9.47 -12.81 15.88
CA TYR A 207 10.29 -12.29 14.78
C TYR A 207 11.30 -13.37 14.36
N PRO A 208 11.01 -14.13 13.31
CA PRO A 208 11.95 -15.13 12.79
C PRO A 208 13.11 -14.42 12.10
N LYS A 209 14.28 -15.05 12.08
CA LYS A 209 15.41 -14.63 11.27
C LYS A 209 15.45 -15.44 9.97
N ALA A 210 16.23 -14.98 8.98
CA ALA A 210 16.35 -15.65 7.70
C ALA A 210 16.61 -17.16 7.85
N GLY A 211 15.78 -17.96 7.18
CA GLY A 211 15.87 -19.42 7.22
C GLY A 211 15.25 -20.10 8.45
N GLU A 212 14.68 -19.35 9.39
CA GLU A 212 13.96 -19.89 10.55
C GLU A 212 12.51 -20.25 10.20
N ASP A 213 11.84 -20.94 11.12
CA ASP A 213 10.43 -21.29 10.98
C ASP A 213 9.55 -20.06 11.08
N ASN A 214 8.65 -19.87 10.11
CA ASN A 214 7.53 -18.95 10.18
C ASN A 214 6.33 -19.59 10.90
N SER A 215 5.32 -18.77 11.20
CA SER A 215 4.03 -19.27 11.70
C SER A 215 3.42 -20.28 10.73
N LYS A 216 2.66 -21.25 11.26
CA LYS A 216 1.96 -22.24 10.44
C LYS A 216 0.54 -21.75 10.16
N PRO A 217 0.24 -21.37 8.89
CA PRO A 217 -1.09 -20.89 8.51
C PRO A 217 -2.04 -22.08 8.29
N SER A 218 -3.31 -21.85 8.62
CA SER A 218 -4.42 -22.73 8.26
C SER A 218 -5.68 -21.92 8.03
N VAL A 219 -6.61 -22.42 7.22
CA VAL A 219 -7.85 -21.72 6.89
C VAL A 219 -9.02 -22.42 7.54
N TRP A 220 -9.92 -21.63 8.10
CA TRP A 220 -11.06 -22.13 8.87
C TRP A 220 -12.34 -21.44 8.44
N SER A 221 -13.48 -22.11 8.67
CA SER A 221 -14.81 -21.57 8.51
C SER A 221 -15.67 -21.84 9.75
N TYR A 222 -16.57 -20.91 10.04
CA TYR A 222 -17.55 -21.01 11.11
C TYR A 222 -18.93 -20.74 10.55
N ASP A 223 -19.83 -21.69 10.72
CA ASP A 223 -21.24 -21.57 10.36
C ASP A 223 -21.99 -20.90 11.53
N ILE A 224 -22.54 -19.71 11.27
CA ILE A 224 -23.14 -18.85 12.30
C ILE A 224 -24.44 -19.45 12.87
N LYS A 225 -25.15 -20.23 12.09
CA LYS A 225 -26.42 -20.86 12.52
C LYS A 225 -26.20 -22.14 13.34
N SER A 226 -25.32 -23.01 12.86
CA SER A 226 -25.06 -24.28 13.50
C SER A 226 -23.94 -24.23 14.55
N HIS A 227 -23.19 -23.12 14.63
CA HIS A 227 -22.00 -22.93 15.48
C HIS A 227 -20.89 -23.94 15.22
N GLN A 228 -20.83 -24.51 14.00
CA GLN A 228 -19.82 -25.49 13.63
C GLN A 228 -18.60 -24.80 13.00
N THR A 229 -17.43 -25.17 13.49
CA THR A 229 -16.14 -24.75 12.94
C THR A 229 -15.51 -25.89 12.15
N ARG A 230 -14.94 -25.60 10.98
CA ARG A 230 -14.26 -26.58 10.12
C ARG A 230 -12.93 -26.01 9.62
N GLN A 231 -11.92 -26.86 9.57
CA GLN A 231 -10.70 -26.53 8.85
C GLN A 231 -10.89 -26.80 7.36
N LEU A 232 -10.53 -25.85 6.53
CA LEU A 232 -10.57 -25.96 5.06
C LEU A 232 -9.28 -26.63 4.57
N GLN A 233 -9.42 -27.54 3.61
CA GLN A 233 -8.28 -28.32 3.09
C GLN A 233 -7.58 -27.55 1.98
N ILE A 234 -6.65 -26.67 2.34
CA ILE A 234 -5.90 -25.86 1.39
C ILE A 234 -4.58 -26.57 1.05
N PRO A 235 -4.32 -26.88 -0.23
CA PRO A 235 -3.02 -27.38 -0.65
C PRO A 235 -1.95 -26.28 -0.53
N VAL A 236 -1.06 -26.44 0.44
CA VAL A 236 0.08 -25.55 0.70
C VAL A 236 1.26 -26.37 1.19
N ASP A 237 2.46 -26.00 0.81
CA ASP A 237 3.69 -26.64 1.28
C ASP A 237 3.84 -26.48 2.80
N ALA A 238 4.57 -27.39 3.44
CA ALA A 238 4.75 -27.39 4.90
C ALA A 238 5.39 -26.10 5.44
N ASP A 239 6.17 -25.40 4.62
CA ASP A 239 6.81 -24.12 4.88
C ASP A 239 6.26 -22.98 3.98
N GLY A 240 5.18 -23.24 3.25
CA GLY A 240 4.52 -22.26 2.38
C GLY A 240 3.68 -21.23 3.14
N TYR A 241 3.18 -20.27 2.40
CA TYR A 241 2.41 -19.12 2.91
C TYR A 241 0.94 -19.19 2.49
N ILE A 242 0.05 -18.68 3.33
CA ILE A 242 -1.34 -18.35 3.00
C ILE A 242 -1.56 -16.87 3.30
N MET A 243 -1.62 -16.03 2.25
CA MET A 243 -1.52 -14.58 2.40
C MET A 243 -2.84 -13.82 2.29
N ARG A 244 -3.85 -14.40 1.67
CA ARG A 244 -5.14 -13.73 1.47
C ARG A 244 -6.29 -14.72 1.55
N ILE A 245 -7.41 -14.21 2.05
CA ILE A 245 -8.73 -14.82 1.93
C ILE A 245 -9.71 -13.74 1.48
N LYS A 246 -10.44 -13.98 0.38
CA LYS A 246 -11.39 -13.02 -0.20
C LYS A 246 -12.72 -13.71 -0.49
N ALA A 247 -13.83 -13.03 -0.16
CA ALA A 247 -15.15 -13.46 -0.58
C ALA A 247 -15.32 -13.33 -2.10
N THR A 248 -16.28 -14.09 -2.63
CA THR A 248 -16.85 -13.91 -3.97
C THR A 248 -18.35 -13.63 -3.84
N ASP A 249 -19.03 -13.38 -4.95
CA ASP A 249 -20.52 -13.27 -4.96
C ASP A 249 -21.23 -14.64 -4.81
N ASP A 250 -20.49 -15.75 -4.88
CA ASP A 250 -20.99 -17.10 -4.67
C ASP A 250 -20.77 -17.50 -3.19
N PRO A 251 -21.83 -17.74 -2.39
CA PRO A 251 -21.69 -18.12 -0.99
C PRO A 251 -20.98 -19.46 -0.76
N LYS A 252 -20.85 -20.27 -1.80
CA LYS A 252 -20.14 -21.56 -1.78
C LYS A 252 -18.66 -21.41 -2.12
N ARG A 253 -18.16 -20.18 -2.25
CA ARG A 253 -16.80 -19.94 -2.75
C ARG A 253 -16.14 -18.76 -2.05
N VAL A 254 -15.00 -19.02 -1.42
CA VAL A 254 -14.01 -18.02 -1.03
C VAL A 254 -12.70 -18.27 -1.81
N ILE A 255 -11.94 -17.23 -2.08
CA ILE A 255 -10.64 -17.36 -2.76
C ILE A 255 -9.53 -17.27 -1.73
N VAL A 256 -8.64 -18.27 -1.72
CA VAL A 256 -7.48 -18.34 -0.84
C VAL A 256 -6.21 -18.28 -1.69
N TYR A 257 -5.26 -17.43 -1.29
CA TYR A 257 -3.97 -17.27 -1.98
C TYR A 257 -2.89 -17.99 -1.18
N THR A 258 -2.15 -18.85 -1.85
CA THR A 258 -0.98 -19.54 -1.29
C THR A 258 0.27 -19.24 -2.10
N MET A 259 1.42 -19.35 -1.46
CA MET A 259 2.71 -19.17 -2.09
C MET A 259 3.72 -20.16 -1.50
N ASN A 260 4.64 -20.64 -2.32
CA ASN A 260 5.75 -21.45 -1.83
C ASN A 260 6.81 -20.58 -1.10
N ARG A 261 7.71 -21.22 -0.34
CA ARG A 261 8.75 -20.52 0.43
C ARG A 261 9.70 -19.70 -0.45
N HIS A 262 10.01 -20.16 -1.66
CA HIS A 262 10.83 -19.42 -2.62
C HIS A 262 10.13 -18.23 -3.27
N GLN A 263 8.82 -18.09 -3.06
CA GLN A 263 7.99 -16.98 -3.54
C GLN A 263 7.98 -16.80 -5.07
N ASP A 264 8.19 -17.88 -5.81
CA ASP A 264 8.15 -17.91 -7.28
C ASP A 264 6.89 -18.58 -7.85
N ALA A 265 6.01 -19.10 -6.97
CA ALA A 265 4.76 -19.77 -7.34
C ALA A 265 3.60 -19.33 -6.43
N LEU A 266 2.70 -18.51 -6.99
CA LEU A 266 1.44 -18.07 -6.37
C LEU A 266 0.30 -18.90 -6.91
N HIS A 267 -0.54 -19.46 -6.02
CA HIS A 267 -1.74 -20.19 -6.37
C HIS A 267 -2.99 -19.52 -5.79
N LEU A 268 -4.04 -19.41 -6.60
CA LEU A 268 -5.37 -19.00 -6.15
C LEU A 268 -6.29 -20.22 -6.15
N TYR A 269 -6.86 -20.53 -5.00
CA TYR A 269 -7.81 -21.63 -4.82
C TYR A 269 -9.22 -21.09 -4.59
N ALA A 270 -10.20 -21.65 -5.30
CA ALA A 270 -11.60 -21.55 -4.91
C ALA A 270 -11.90 -22.62 -3.86
N VAL A 271 -12.39 -22.21 -2.71
CA VAL A 271 -12.62 -23.09 -1.57
C VAL A 271 -14.08 -23.02 -1.16
N ASN A 272 -14.72 -24.17 -1.01
CA ASN A 272 -16.09 -24.23 -0.48
C ASN A 272 -16.04 -24.29 1.06
N PRO A 273 -16.54 -23.26 1.76
CA PRO A 273 -16.42 -23.20 3.22
C PRO A 273 -17.28 -24.24 3.97
N ARG A 274 -18.24 -24.88 3.32
CA ARG A 274 -19.09 -25.93 3.91
C ARG A 274 -18.53 -27.35 3.66
N SER A 275 -18.14 -27.66 2.42
CA SER A 275 -17.59 -28.97 2.06
C SER A 275 -16.09 -29.08 2.30
N THR A 276 -15.40 -27.98 2.57
CA THR A 276 -13.95 -27.84 2.77
C THR A 276 -13.07 -28.10 1.53
N VAL A 277 -13.68 -28.40 0.38
CA VAL A 277 -12.96 -28.73 -0.86
C VAL A 277 -12.37 -27.48 -1.49
N ALA A 278 -11.08 -27.57 -1.86
CA ALA A 278 -10.35 -26.56 -2.59
C ALA A 278 -10.12 -26.99 -4.05
N GLN A 279 -10.31 -26.07 -4.97
CA GLN A 279 -10.04 -26.21 -6.39
C GLN A 279 -9.02 -25.16 -6.83
N LEU A 280 -7.92 -25.57 -7.45
CA LEU A 280 -6.97 -24.65 -8.05
C LEU A 280 -7.63 -23.90 -9.22
N LEU A 281 -7.62 -22.57 -9.17
CA LEU A 281 -8.11 -21.70 -10.24
C LEU A 281 -6.98 -21.16 -11.09
N ILE A 282 -5.99 -20.54 -10.47
CA ILE A 282 -4.91 -19.85 -11.14
C ILE A 282 -3.59 -20.26 -10.51
N LYS A 283 -2.63 -20.57 -11.37
CA LYS A 283 -1.23 -20.75 -11.02
C LYS A 283 -0.42 -19.64 -11.69
N GLU A 284 0.23 -18.81 -10.89
CA GLU A 284 1.20 -17.83 -11.34
C GLU A 284 2.58 -18.29 -10.95
N SER A 285 3.44 -18.50 -11.93
CA SER A 285 4.85 -18.84 -11.70
C SER A 285 5.71 -17.95 -12.57
N VAL A 286 6.69 -17.30 -11.97
CA VAL A 286 7.59 -16.38 -12.65
C VAL A 286 9.03 -16.68 -12.24
N PRO A 287 10.03 -16.43 -13.11
CA PRO A 287 11.43 -16.52 -12.73
C PRO A 287 11.75 -15.57 -11.58
N ARG A 288 12.57 -16.04 -10.64
CA ARG A 288 13.05 -15.32 -9.47
C ARG A 288 11.99 -15.21 -8.38
N TYR A 289 11.02 -14.28 -8.45
CA TYR A 289 9.95 -14.13 -7.44
C TYR A 289 8.70 -13.44 -8.00
N VAL A 290 7.55 -13.76 -7.39
CA VAL A 290 6.29 -13.05 -7.61
C VAL A 290 6.32 -11.77 -6.76
N LYS A 291 6.04 -10.63 -7.38
CA LYS A 291 6.04 -9.33 -6.69
C LYS A 291 4.83 -9.18 -5.75
N GLU A 292 5.00 -8.40 -4.68
CA GLU A 292 3.90 -8.08 -3.76
C GLU A 292 2.72 -7.42 -4.47
N GLU A 293 2.97 -6.58 -5.47
CA GLU A 293 1.96 -5.91 -6.28
C GLU A 293 1.03 -6.89 -7.02
N VAL A 294 1.50 -8.10 -7.31
CA VAL A 294 0.65 -9.16 -7.89
C VAL A 294 -0.39 -9.62 -6.88
N ILE A 295 0.00 -9.80 -5.63
CA ILE A 295 -0.87 -10.26 -4.55
C ILE A 295 -1.86 -9.17 -4.18
N GLU A 296 -1.38 -7.95 -3.97
CA GLU A 296 -2.17 -6.80 -3.55
C GLU A 296 -3.12 -6.34 -4.67
N GLY A 297 -2.60 -6.24 -5.90
CA GLY A 297 -3.33 -5.75 -7.06
C GLY A 297 -4.33 -6.75 -7.66
N THR A 298 -4.35 -8.02 -7.20
CA THR A 298 -5.34 -8.99 -7.69
C THR A 298 -6.74 -8.63 -7.23
N ILE A 299 -7.65 -8.41 -8.17
CA ILE A 299 -9.05 -8.06 -7.91
C ILE A 299 -9.93 -9.28 -8.18
N ILE A 300 -10.70 -9.67 -7.16
CA ILE A 300 -11.77 -10.65 -7.29
C ILE A 300 -13.06 -9.87 -7.53
N GLY A 301 -13.50 -9.84 -8.78
CA GLY A 301 -14.75 -9.22 -9.18
C GLY A 301 -15.94 -10.19 -9.10
N LYS A 302 -17.09 -9.73 -9.57
CA LYS A 302 -18.31 -10.53 -9.59
C LYS A 302 -18.18 -11.75 -10.51
N ASN A 303 -17.73 -11.52 -11.75
CA ASN A 303 -17.66 -12.54 -12.80
C ASN A 303 -16.23 -12.80 -13.30
N HIS A 304 -15.26 -12.04 -12.80
CA HIS A 304 -13.89 -12.04 -13.31
C HIS A 304 -12.86 -11.91 -12.20
N ILE A 305 -11.66 -12.39 -12.50
CA ILE A 305 -10.46 -12.14 -11.69
C ILE A 305 -9.48 -11.36 -12.56
N LEU A 306 -9.02 -10.20 -12.07
CA LEU A 306 -7.93 -9.44 -12.67
C LEU A 306 -6.66 -9.74 -11.90
N LEU A 307 -5.68 -10.32 -12.57
CA LEU A 307 -4.37 -10.67 -12.01
C LEU A 307 -3.28 -9.83 -12.68
N PRO A 308 -2.57 -8.96 -11.97
CA PRO A 308 -1.33 -8.37 -12.49
C PRO A 308 -0.23 -9.44 -12.54
N SER A 309 0.64 -9.36 -13.53
CA SER A 309 1.79 -10.26 -13.66
C SER A 309 2.86 -9.64 -14.56
N ASP A 310 4.12 -9.86 -14.20
CA ASP A 310 5.29 -9.48 -14.99
C ASP A 310 5.88 -10.66 -15.80
N ARG A 311 5.08 -11.73 -16.00
CA ARG A 311 5.48 -12.94 -16.73
C ARG A 311 6.02 -12.70 -18.14
N ASP A 312 5.61 -11.59 -18.77
CA ASP A 312 6.03 -11.19 -20.11
C ASP A 312 7.12 -10.10 -20.11
N GLY A 313 7.79 -9.90 -18.97
CA GLY A 313 8.89 -8.95 -18.80
C GLY A 313 8.47 -7.57 -18.29
N TYR A 314 7.19 -7.21 -18.37
CA TYR A 314 6.60 -6.00 -17.80
C TYR A 314 5.32 -6.34 -17.06
N MET A 315 4.98 -5.53 -16.05
CA MET A 315 3.73 -5.70 -15.31
C MET A 315 2.54 -5.36 -16.21
N HIS A 316 1.78 -6.39 -16.60
CA HIS A 316 0.52 -6.28 -17.34
C HIS A 316 -0.62 -6.95 -16.59
N LEU A 317 -1.86 -6.85 -17.10
CA LEU A 317 -3.03 -7.45 -16.45
C LEU A 317 -3.51 -8.64 -17.26
N TYR A 318 -3.97 -9.65 -16.53
CA TYR A 318 -4.55 -10.87 -17.10
C TYR A 318 -5.94 -11.05 -16.53
N LEU A 319 -6.93 -11.06 -17.43
CA LEU A 319 -8.33 -11.23 -17.09
C LEU A 319 -8.69 -12.72 -17.17
N TYR A 320 -9.24 -13.24 -16.07
CA TYR A 320 -9.73 -14.60 -15.93
C TYR A 320 -11.23 -14.60 -15.64
N ASN A 321 -11.94 -15.66 -16.05
CA ASN A 321 -13.27 -15.94 -15.50
C ASN A 321 -13.16 -16.59 -14.10
N MET A 322 -14.29 -16.74 -13.42
CA MET A 322 -14.34 -17.33 -12.07
C MET A 322 -14.01 -18.82 -12.00
N ASN A 323 -13.76 -19.47 -13.13
CA ASN A 323 -13.29 -20.86 -13.21
C ASN A 323 -11.78 -20.96 -13.49
N GLY A 324 -11.07 -19.84 -13.51
CA GLY A 324 -9.63 -19.78 -13.71
C GLY A 324 -9.18 -19.85 -15.17
N GLN A 325 -10.11 -19.73 -16.12
CA GLN A 325 -9.75 -19.66 -17.54
C GLN A 325 -9.34 -18.22 -17.89
N MET A 326 -8.15 -18.06 -18.45
CA MET A 326 -7.67 -16.77 -18.95
C MET A 326 -8.49 -16.37 -20.19
N LEU A 327 -9.04 -15.16 -20.16
CA LEU A 327 -9.87 -14.60 -21.23
C LEU A 327 -9.07 -13.69 -22.15
N ARG A 328 -8.27 -12.80 -21.58
CA ARG A 328 -7.42 -11.87 -22.33
C ARG A 328 -6.32 -11.26 -21.49
N LYS A 329 -5.26 -10.78 -22.16
CA LYS A 329 -4.25 -9.88 -21.63
C LYS A 329 -4.69 -8.43 -21.83
N ILE A 330 -4.39 -7.56 -20.86
CA ILE A 330 -4.63 -6.12 -20.89
C ILE A 330 -3.29 -5.42 -20.67
N GLY A 331 -3.05 -4.39 -21.46
CA GLY A 331 -1.75 -3.75 -21.56
C GLY A 331 -0.87 -4.44 -22.60
N GLY A 332 0.18 -3.78 -22.98
CA GLY A 332 1.14 -4.26 -23.99
C GLY A 332 2.22 -3.21 -24.21
N GLY A 333 3.36 -3.63 -24.75
CA GLY A 333 4.52 -2.76 -24.90
C GLY A 333 5.46 -2.83 -23.70
N ASN A 334 6.51 -2.02 -23.74
CA ASN A 334 7.62 -2.06 -22.80
C ASN A 334 7.40 -1.06 -21.66
N TYR A 335 6.32 -1.26 -20.90
CA TYR A 335 6.01 -0.42 -19.73
C TYR A 335 5.25 -1.22 -18.67
N ASP A 336 5.36 -0.78 -17.43
CA ASP A 336 4.66 -1.37 -16.31
C ASP A 336 3.29 -0.70 -16.08
N ILE A 337 2.25 -1.52 -15.88
CA ILE A 337 1.02 -1.10 -15.22
C ILE A 337 1.32 -1.03 -13.72
N THR A 338 1.06 0.12 -13.12
CA THR A 338 1.51 0.42 -11.74
C THR A 338 0.38 0.41 -10.72
N HIS A 339 -0.88 0.47 -11.16
CA HIS A 339 -2.04 0.36 -10.29
C HIS A 339 -3.29 -0.05 -11.07
N ILE A 340 -4.19 -0.79 -10.43
CA ILE A 340 -5.47 -1.22 -11.00
C ILE A 340 -6.58 -0.56 -10.20
N TYR A 341 -7.41 0.26 -10.86
CA TYR A 341 -8.56 0.89 -10.22
C TYR A 341 -9.78 -0.02 -10.18
N GLY A 342 -9.92 -0.93 -11.14
CA GLY A 342 -10.99 -1.91 -11.20
C GLY A 342 -11.52 -2.13 -12.61
N MET A 343 -12.66 -2.83 -12.69
CA MET A 343 -13.37 -3.16 -13.91
C MET A 343 -14.84 -2.80 -13.79
N ASP A 344 -15.38 -2.12 -14.78
CA ASP A 344 -16.82 -2.02 -14.95
C ASP A 344 -17.34 -3.33 -15.55
N GLU A 345 -17.99 -4.13 -14.73
CA GLU A 345 -18.53 -5.44 -15.12
C GLU A 345 -19.60 -5.35 -16.22
N LYS A 346 -20.24 -4.18 -16.41
CA LYS A 346 -21.27 -3.98 -17.46
C LYS A 346 -20.64 -3.78 -18.83
N SER A 347 -19.69 -2.86 -18.94
CA SER A 347 -18.98 -2.57 -20.20
C SER A 347 -17.85 -3.56 -20.47
N GLY A 348 -17.25 -4.13 -19.44
CA GLY A 348 -16.02 -4.92 -19.50
C GLY A 348 -14.76 -4.06 -19.63
N ASP A 349 -14.87 -2.78 -19.35
CA ASP A 349 -13.76 -1.83 -19.37
C ASP A 349 -12.93 -1.95 -18.09
N VAL A 350 -11.61 -1.92 -18.23
CA VAL A 350 -10.66 -2.00 -17.09
C VAL A 350 -9.91 -0.69 -16.98
N TYR A 351 -9.88 -0.12 -15.78
CA TYR A 351 -9.23 1.15 -15.47
C TYR A 351 -7.94 0.91 -14.70
N TYR A 352 -6.85 1.52 -15.16
CA TYR A 352 -5.53 1.30 -14.58
C TYR A 352 -4.61 2.51 -14.72
N GLN A 353 -3.51 2.50 -13.97
CA GLN A 353 -2.41 3.46 -14.08
C GLN A 353 -1.20 2.77 -14.70
N ALA A 354 -0.45 3.47 -15.54
CA ALA A 354 0.76 2.92 -16.16
C ALA A 354 1.86 3.96 -16.35
N ALA A 355 3.11 3.48 -16.38
CA ALA A 355 4.31 4.23 -16.74
C ALA A 355 4.56 4.16 -18.26
N ALA A 356 3.53 4.44 -19.08
CA ALA A 356 3.56 4.17 -20.52
C ALA A 356 4.29 5.22 -21.35
N LEU A 357 4.42 6.46 -20.87
CA LEU A 357 5.13 7.54 -21.58
C LEU A 357 6.63 7.51 -21.28
N ASN A 358 6.96 7.33 -20.03
CA ASN A 358 8.32 7.16 -19.52
C ASN A 358 8.27 6.54 -18.10
N PRO A 359 9.38 6.05 -17.55
CA PRO A 359 9.40 5.42 -16.23
C PRO A 359 9.04 6.34 -15.06
N HIS A 360 9.12 7.65 -15.23
CA HIS A 360 8.95 8.63 -14.13
C HIS A 360 7.53 9.18 -14.00
N ASP A 361 6.76 9.14 -15.08
CA ASP A 361 5.39 9.64 -15.14
C ASP A 361 4.39 8.50 -14.89
N ARG A 362 3.19 8.88 -14.50
CA ARG A 362 2.05 7.99 -14.35
C ARG A 362 0.84 8.58 -15.04
N GLN A 363 0.19 7.77 -15.88
CA GLN A 363 -1.01 8.17 -16.60
C GLN A 363 -2.15 7.18 -16.30
N VAL A 364 -3.37 7.69 -16.29
CA VAL A 364 -4.57 6.88 -16.11
C VAL A 364 -5.10 6.45 -17.48
N PHE A 365 -5.44 5.18 -17.59
CA PHE A 365 -5.91 4.52 -18.81
C PHE A 365 -7.23 3.79 -18.59
N VAL A 366 -7.96 3.59 -19.68
CA VAL A 366 -9.02 2.61 -19.79
C VAL A 366 -8.69 1.61 -20.91
N ALA A 367 -8.83 0.32 -20.62
CA ALA A 367 -8.79 -0.74 -21.64
C ALA A 367 -10.21 -1.23 -21.91
N HIS A 368 -10.71 -0.98 -23.11
CA HIS A 368 -12.03 -1.39 -23.53
C HIS A 368 -12.12 -2.90 -23.80
N ARG A 369 -13.34 -3.43 -23.71
CA ARG A 369 -13.61 -4.85 -23.99
C ARG A 369 -13.11 -5.32 -25.35
N ASN A 370 -13.09 -4.43 -26.35
CA ASN A 370 -12.58 -4.72 -27.71
C ASN A 370 -11.04 -4.78 -27.80
N GLY A 371 -10.32 -4.58 -26.69
CA GLY A 371 -8.86 -4.59 -26.63
C GLY A 371 -8.17 -3.25 -26.86
N LYS A 372 -8.91 -2.20 -27.26
CA LYS A 372 -8.33 -0.85 -27.41
C LYS A 372 -8.11 -0.23 -26.04
N SER A 373 -6.94 0.38 -25.83
CA SER A 373 -6.66 1.19 -24.63
C SER A 373 -6.63 2.67 -24.99
N GLU A 374 -7.18 3.48 -24.11
CA GLU A 374 -7.21 4.94 -24.24
C GLU A 374 -6.63 5.59 -22.98
N ARG A 375 -5.86 6.66 -23.17
CA ARG A 375 -5.31 7.47 -22.08
C ARG A 375 -6.35 8.50 -21.65
N LEU A 376 -6.63 8.55 -20.33
CA LEU A 376 -7.61 9.47 -19.75
C LEU A 376 -6.98 10.75 -19.18
N THR A 377 -5.65 10.77 -18.97
CA THR A 377 -4.91 11.93 -18.48
C THR A 377 -3.78 12.27 -19.43
N ASP A 378 -3.52 13.56 -19.65
CA ASP A 378 -2.58 14.07 -20.65
C ASP A 378 -1.38 14.83 -20.06
N ARG A 379 -1.45 15.24 -18.78
CA ARG A 379 -0.38 16.00 -18.13
C ARG A 379 0.81 15.10 -17.79
N GLU A 380 2.01 15.58 -18.12
CA GLU A 380 3.25 15.01 -17.60
C GLU A 380 3.25 15.06 -16.07
N GLY A 381 3.95 14.14 -15.43
CA GLY A 381 3.95 13.96 -13.99
C GLY A 381 3.15 12.74 -13.56
N VAL A 382 2.84 12.67 -12.28
CA VAL A 382 2.07 11.56 -11.70
C VAL A 382 0.60 11.92 -11.63
N ASN A 383 -0.21 11.17 -12.36
CA ASN A 383 -1.66 11.18 -12.29
C ASN A 383 -2.15 9.94 -11.57
N ASN A 384 -3.03 10.10 -10.62
CA ASN A 384 -3.71 9.03 -9.90
C ASN A 384 -5.21 9.30 -9.91
N ALA A 385 -6.04 8.27 -9.83
CA ALA A 385 -7.49 8.42 -9.95
C ALA A 385 -8.24 7.79 -8.78
N ILE A 386 -9.35 8.44 -8.39
CA ILE A 386 -10.38 7.86 -7.52
C ILE A 386 -11.66 7.84 -8.34
N PHE A 387 -12.05 6.65 -8.80
CA PHE A 387 -13.24 6.48 -9.62
C PHE A 387 -14.53 6.43 -8.80
N SER A 388 -15.62 6.93 -9.38
CA SER A 388 -16.97 6.63 -8.91
C SER A 388 -17.23 5.12 -9.05
N THR A 389 -18.13 4.56 -8.24
CA THR A 389 -18.40 3.12 -8.23
C THR A 389 -19.01 2.58 -9.53
N ASP A 390 -19.53 3.47 -10.38
CA ASP A 390 -20.07 3.17 -11.71
C ASP A 390 -19.09 3.55 -12.86
N TYR A 391 -17.87 4.00 -12.53
CA TYR A 391 -16.84 4.44 -13.48
C TYR A 391 -17.27 5.55 -14.45
N GLN A 392 -18.30 6.35 -14.13
CA GLN A 392 -18.71 7.47 -14.97
C GLN A 392 -17.88 8.73 -14.72
N TYR A 393 -17.27 8.84 -13.54
CA TYR A 393 -16.45 9.96 -13.10
C TYR A 393 -15.21 9.48 -12.38
N PHE A 394 -14.20 10.34 -12.35
CA PHE A 394 -13.06 10.16 -11.44
C PHE A 394 -12.50 11.50 -10.98
N ILE A 395 -11.88 11.50 -9.81
CA ILE A 395 -11.06 12.60 -9.32
C ILE A 395 -9.62 12.26 -9.67
N ASN A 396 -9.02 13.06 -10.57
CA ASN A 396 -7.59 12.96 -10.86
C ASN A 396 -6.80 13.73 -9.82
N ILE A 397 -5.78 13.09 -9.26
CA ILE A 397 -4.81 13.67 -8.33
C ILE A 397 -3.50 13.77 -9.09
N TRP A 398 -3.16 14.97 -9.50
CA TRP A 398 -1.98 15.22 -10.31
C TRP A 398 -0.94 16.04 -9.56
N SER A 399 0.34 15.74 -9.78
CA SER A 399 1.47 16.57 -9.40
C SER A 399 2.69 16.31 -10.30
N ASP A 400 3.65 17.23 -10.28
CA ASP A 400 4.99 17.02 -10.80
C ASP A 400 6.05 17.41 -9.75
N TYR A 401 7.34 17.34 -10.09
CA TYR A 401 8.43 17.68 -9.17
C TYR A 401 8.33 19.07 -8.52
N ASN A 402 7.73 20.02 -9.21
CA ASN A 402 7.72 21.43 -8.82
C ASN A 402 6.31 21.99 -8.56
N THR A 403 5.28 21.16 -8.74
CA THR A 403 3.88 21.56 -8.57
C THR A 403 3.19 20.71 -7.51
N PRO A 404 2.69 21.31 -6.42
CA PRO A 404 1.86 20.62 -5.42
C PRO A 404 0.62 19.99 -6.04
N TYR A 405 0.04 19.00 -5.34
CA TYR A 405 -1.13 18.25 -5.80
C TYR A 405 -2.27 19.15 -6.27
N VAL A 406 -2.80 18.84 -7.45
CA VAL A 406 -4.00 19.42 -8.02
C VAL A 406 -5.06 18.33 -8.15
N PHE A 407 -6.26 18.59 -7.64
CA PHE A 407 -7.39 17.67 -7.68
C PHE A 407 -8.40 18.17 -8.69
N THR A 408 -8.67 17.40 -9.72
CA THR A 408 -9.64 17.73 -10.76
C THR A 408 -10.70 16.64 -10.87
N LEU A 409 -11.95 17.06 -10.97
CA LEU A 409 -13.05 16.18 -11.28
C LEU A 409 -13.12 15.98 -12.80
N CYS A 410 -13.13 14.75 -13.25
CA CYS A 410 -13.14 14.35 -14.66
C CYS A 410 -14.31 13.41 -14.95
N ASN A 411 -14.80 13.40 -16.19
CA ASN A 411 -15.68 12.34 -16.67
C ASN A 411 -14.84 11.12 -17.13
N ASN A 412 -15.49 10.00 -17.44
CA ASN A 412 -14.83 8.76 -17.85
C ASN A 412 -14.11 8.80 -19.21
N LYS A 413 -14.17 9.94 -19.92
CA LYS A 413 -13.43 10.22 -21.15
C LYS A 413 -12.21 11.13 -20.91
N GLY A 414 -11.88 11.39 -19.66
CA GLY A 414 -10.75 12.24 -19.26
C GLY A 414 -11.03 13.75 -19.36
N LYS A 415 -12.24 14.19 -19.74
CA LYS A 415 -12.56 15.63 -19.78
C LYS A 415 -12.68 16.17 -18.37
N THR A 416 -11.88 17.18 -18.02
CA THR A 416 -11.99 17.93 -16.78
C THR A 416 -13.32 18.69 -16.73
N LEU A 417 -14.07 18.52 -15.65
CA LEU A 417 -15.33 19.18 -15.37
C LEU A 417 -15.15 20.33 -14.38
N GLU A 418 -14.32 20.14 -13.34
CA GLU A 418 -14.10 21.09 -12.26
C GLU A 418 -12.72 20.91 -11.65
N THR A 419 -12.08 21.99 -11.20
CA THR A 419 -10.89 21.94 -10.35
C THR A 419 -11.34 22.04 -8.89
N LEU A 420 -11.19 20.94 -8.16
CA LEU A 420 -11.61 20.85 -6.76
C LEU A 420 -10.63 21.53 -5.81
N VAL A 421 -9.33 21.31 -6.03
CA VAL A 421 -8.25 21.90 -5.22
C VAL A 421 -7.06 22.18 -6.15
N ASP A 422 -6.58 23.42 -6.17
CA ASP A 422 -5.39 23.83 -6.94
C ASP A 422 -4.17 24.14 -6.06
N ASN A 423 -4.32 24.06 -4.74
CA ASN A 423 -3.29 24.40 -3.75
C ASN A 423 -2.62 25.77 -3.97
N ARG A 424 -3.39 26.75 -4.47
CA ARG A 424 -2.91 28.11 -4.80
C ARG A 424 -2.25 28.79 -3.61
N GLN A 425 -2.82 28.65 -2.41
CA GLN A 425 -2.25 29.23 -1.19
C GLN A 425 -0.86 28.67 -0.88
N LEU A 426 -0.70 27.35 -1.00
CA LEU A 426 0.61 26.70 -0.83
C LEU A 426 1.58 27.17 -1.91
N ARG A 427 1.18 27.22 -3.18
CA ARG A 427 2.03 27.71 -4.28
C ARG A 427 2.47 29.15 -4.06
N ASN A 428 1.56 30.02 -3.63
CA ASN A 428 1.88 31.42 -3.33
C ASN A 428 2.87 31.54 -2.15
N LYS A 429 2.68 30.70 -1.12
CA LYS A 429 3.62 30.64 0.02
C LYS A 429 5.01 30.14 -0.43
N LEU A 430 5.05 29.09 -1.22
CA LEU A 430 6.33 28.56 -1.77
C LEU A 430 7.04 29.59 -2.65
N ALA A 431 6.30 30.36 -3.45
CA ALA A 431 6.85 31.42 -4.30
C ALA A 431 7.50 32.57 -3.50
N SER A 432 7.23 32.69 -2.19
CA SER A 432 7.89 33.67 -1.31
C SER A 432 9.23 33.18 -0.76
N TYR A 433 9.64 31.94 -1.04
CA TYR A 433 10.92 31.39 -0.69
C TYR A 433 11.79 31.25 -1.96
N ASP A 434 13.08 31.47 -1.80
CA ASP A 434 14.04 31.24 -2.86
C ASP A 434 14.32 29.73 -2.95
N LEU A 435 13.45 29.01 -3.65
CA LEU A 435 13.58 27.57 -3.87
C LEU A 435 14.09 27.30 -5.29
N GLY A 436 15.15 26.50 -5.39
CA GLY A 436 15.61 25.95 -6.66
C GLY A 436 14.56 25.01 -7.27
N LYS A 437 14.68 24.74 -8.56
CA LYS A 437 13.85 23.74 -9.23
C LYS A 437 14.54 22.39 -9.19
N ARG A 438 13.75 21.33 -9.11
CA ARG A 438 14.25 19.98 -9.34
C ARG A 438 14.32 19.76 -10.84
N GLU A 439 15.50 19.37 -11.30
CA GLU A 439 15.81 19.11 -12.71
C GLU A 439 16.09 17.62 -12.91
N THR A 440 15.65 17.05 -14.02
CA THR A 440 15.93 15.66 -14.39
C THR A 440 17.16 15.56 -15.26
N PHE A 441 17.86 14.44 -15.18
CA PHE A 441 18.98 14.11 -16.05
C PHE A 441 19.05 12.58 -16.26
N SER A 442 19.79 12.19 -17.29
CA SER A 442 20.12 10.78 -17.54
C SER A 442 21.59 10.67 -17.89
N PHE A 443 22.19 9.54 -17.61
CA PHE A 443 23.54 9.21 -18.05
C PHE A 443 23.66 7.70 -18.30
N THR A 444 24.74 7.29 -18.96
CA THR A 444 25.04 5.89 -19.22
C THR A 444 26.25 5.48 -18.41
N THR A 445 26.13 4.39 -17.64
CA THR A 445 27.24 3.84 -16.86
C THR A 445 28.33 3.26 -17.75
N SER A 446 29.49 2.95 -17.17
CA SER A 446 30.58 2.25 -17.88
C SER A 446 30.19 0.88 -18.42
N GLU A 447 29.14 0.26 -17.87
CA GLU A 447 28.56 -1.01 -18.31
C GLU A 447 27.47 -0.83 -19.40
N GLY A 448 27.24 0.37 -19.89
CA GLY A 448 26.24 0.65 -20.93
C GLY A 448 24.80 0.75 -20.41
N VAL A 449 24.57 0.84 -19.10
CA VAL A 449 23.24 0.94 -18.50
C VAL A 449 22.84 2.42 -18.41
N LYS A 450 21.72 2.78 -19.02
CA LYS A 450 21.13 4.11 -18.87
C LYS A 450 20.46 4.21 -17.51
N LEU A 451 20.83 5.22 -16.72
CA LEU A 451 20.24 5.56 -15.44
C LEU A 451 19.63 6.96 -15.49
N ASP A 452 18.55 7.14 -14.74
CA ASP A 452 17.81 8.39 -14.66
C ASP A 452 17.86 8.95 -13.23
N GLY A 453 17.94 10.27 -13.13
CA GLY A 453 18.01 10.94 -11.85
C GLY A 453 17.35 12.31 -11.85
N TRP A 454 17.29 12.90 -10.67
CA TRP A 454 16.99 14.31 -10.49
C TRP A 454 18.07 15.00 -9.65
N MET A 455 18.19 16.32 -9.80
CA MET A 455 19.04 17.14 -8.95
C MET A 455 18.35 18.45 -8.56
N VAL A 456 18.74 18.97 -7.41
CA VAL A 456 18.40 20.31 -6.92
C VAL A 456 19.70 21.08 -6.75
N LYS A 457 19.80 22.22 -7.43
CA LYS A 457 20.93 23.15 -7.34
C LYS A 457 20.60 24.32 -6.44
N PRO A 458 21.58 24.99 -5.81
CA PRO A 458 21.38 26.28 -5.16
C PRO A 458 20.68 27.28 -6.08
N VAL A 459 19.85 28.17 -5.52
CA VAL A 459 19.13 29.19 -6.29
C VAL A 459 20.10 30.14 -6.99
N ASP A 460 21.18 30.51 -6.32
CA ASP A 460 22.30 31.34 -6.81
C ASP A 460 23.38 30.52 -7.53
N PHE A 461 22.99 29.37 -8.12
CA PHE A 461 23.93 28.50 -8.81
C PHE A 461 24.74 29.25 -9.89
N ASP A 462 26.03 29.12 -9.80
CA ASP A 462 27.01 29.67 -10.73
C ASP A 462 27.89 28.54 -11.28
N ALA A 463 27.79 28.27 -12.55
CA ALA A 463 28.55 27.19 -13.20
C ALA A 463 30.08 27.36 -13.14
N ALA A 464 30.58 28.55 -12.81
CA ALA A 464 32.00 28.82 -12.60
C ALA A 464 32.50 28.41 -11.20
N LYS A 465 31.60 28.18 -10.26
CA LYS A 465 31.94 27.74 -8.90
C LYS A 465 31.98 26.22 -8.79
N LYS A 466 32.55 25.74 -7.67
CA LYS A 466 32.62 24.32 -7.33
C LYS A 466 31.72 24.02 -6.11
N TYR A 467 30.78 23.08 -6.27
CA TYR A 467 29.82 22.76 -5.24
C TYR A 467 30.06 21.36 -4.66
N PRO A 468 29.89 21.19 -3.33
CA PRO A 468 29.81 19.89 -2.73
C PRO A 468 28.50 19.22 -3.14
N VAL A 469 28.46 17.87 -3.13
CA VAL A 469 27.29 17.08 -3.54
C VAL A 469 26.87 16.15 -2.43
N ILE A 470 25.57 16.03 -2.23
CA ILE A 470 24.94 15.00 -1.40
C ILE A 470 24.06 14.14 -2.32
N LEU A 471 24.42 12.87 -2.46
CA LEU A 471 23.57 11.88 -3.10
C LEU A 471 22.60 11.29 -2.06
N TYR A 472 21.33 11.24 -2.41
CA TYR A 472 20.30 10.45 -1.73
C TYR A 472 19.96 9.24 -2.57
N GLN A 473 19.72 8.09 -1.93
CA GLN A 473 19.23 6.90 -2.60
C GLN A 473 18.53 5.95 -1.61
N TYR A 474 17.62 5.13 -2.13
CA TYR A 474 17.06 3.99 -1.41
C TYR A 474 17.53 2.68 -2.05
N SER A 475 17.34 2.51 -3.35
CA SER A 475 17.82 1.41 -4.19
C SER A 475 17.20 0.03 -3.88
N GLY A 476 16.28 -0.08 -2.94
CA GLY A 476 15.64 -1.35 -2.60
C GLY A 476 14.85 -1.92 -3.78
N PRO A 477 14.73 -3.26 -3.89
CA PRO A 477 14.03 -3.92 -4.99
C PRO A 477 12.62 -3.38 -5.19
N GLY A 478 12.29 -2.99 -6.44
CA GLY A 478 10.99 -2.44 -6.81
C GLY A 478 10.71 -1.01 -6.35
N SER A 479 11.56 -0.41 -5.53
CA SER A 479 11.40 0.98 -5.11
C SER A 479 11.69 1.96 -6.24
N GLN A 480 11.09 3.16 -6.18
CA GLN A 480 11.35 4.22 -7.16
C GLN A 480 11.37 5.58 -6.47
N GLN A 481 12.53 6.24 -6.50
CA GLN A 481 12.73 7.59 -5.93
C GLN A 481 12.72 8.67 -7.02
N VAL A 482 13.00 8.29 -8.26
CA VAL A 482 12.97 9.17 -9.42
C VAL A 482 11.59 9.08 -10.08
N MET A 483 10.63 9.75 -9.46
CA MET A 483 9.25 9.91 -9.97
C MET A 483 8.93 11.39 -10.10
N ASN A 484 8.32 11.78 -11.21
CA ASN A 484 7.91 13.14 -11.48
C ASN A 484 6.66 13.52 -10.66
N ALA A 485 6.82 13.56 -9.34
CA ALA A 485 5.77 13.81 -8.37
C ALA A 485 6.22 14.81 -7.31
N TRP A 486 5.29 15.60 -6.79
CA TRP A 486 5.53 16.58 -5.73
C TRP A 486 6.19 15.97 -4.49
N ASN A 487 5.76 14.77 -4.10
CA ASN A 487 6.25 14.11 -2.90
C ASN A 487 7.50 13.23 -3.13
N SER A 488 8.08 13.30 -4.32
CA SER A 488 9.36 12.66 -4.62
C SER A 488 10.49 13.36 -3.85
N GLY A 489 11.35 12.59 -3.20
CA GLY A 489 12.45 13.10 -2.38
C GLY A 489 12.61 12.28 -1.10
N SER A 490 13.70 12.54 -0.38
CA SER A 490 14.13 11.71 0.74
C SER A 490 13.19 11.73 1.95
N MET A 491 12.57 12.89 2.20
CA MET A 491 11.71 13.12 3.37
C MET A 491 10.28 13.51 2.97
N GLY A 492 9.92 13.39 1.68
CA GLY A 492 8.64 13.87 1.18
C GLY A 492 8.51 15.40 1.28
N GLY A 493 7.28 15.88 1.51
CA GLY A 493 7.02 17.31 1.79
C GLY A 493 7.44 18.27 0.67
N GLY A 494 7.32 17.85 -0.61
CA GLY A 494 7.72 18.66 -1.77
C GLY A 494 9.22 18.82 -1.93
N GLY A 495 10.02 17.93 -1.34
CA GLY A 495 11.49 18.03 -1.39
C GLY A 495 12.05 19.16 -0.51
N SER A 496 11.37 19.52 0.56
CA SER A 496 11.77 20.61 1.45
C SER A 496 13.17 20.41 2.05
N PHE A 497 13.54 19.16 2.36
CA PHE A 497 14.88 18.85 2.87
C PHE A 497 15.97 19.05 1.80
N GLU A 498 15.72 18.63 0.58
CA GLU A 498 16.63 18.85 -0.56
C GLU A 498 16.81 20.33 -0.86
N HIS A 499 15.73 21.11 -0.82
CA HIS A 499 15.81 22.56 -0.98
C HIS A 499 16.58 23.25 0.15
N TYR A 500 16.37 22.79 1.41
CA TYR A 500 17.17 23.28 2.53
C TYR A 500 18.67 23.04 2.32
N LEU A 501 19.05 21.82 1.93
CA LEU A 501 20.45 21.49 1.64
C LEU A 501 21.01 22.32 0.48
N ALA A 502 20.21 22.56 -0.56
CA ALA A 502 20.60 23.42 -1.67
C ALA A 502 20.85 24.87 -1.22
N GLN A 503 20.04 25.42 -0.31
CA GLN A 503 20.26 26.74 0.29
C GLN A 503 21.53 26.78 1.16
N GLN A 504 22.00 25.64 1.68
CA GLN A 504 23.28 25.53 2.37
C GLN A 504 24.48 25.37 1.40
N GLY A 505 24.25 25.48 0.10
CA GLY A 505 25.28 25.45 -0.93
C GLY A 505 25.63 24.05 -1.44
N PHE A 506 24.81 23.03 -1.18
CA PHE A 506 24.98 21.69 -1.74
C PHE A 506 24.19 21.53 -3.04
N ILE A 507 24.71 20.73 -3.95
CA ILE A 507 23.91 20.12 -5.00
C ILE A 507 23.40 18.78 -4.47
N VAL A 508 22.08 18.57 -4.50
CA VAL A 508 21.45 17.33 -4.04
C VAL A 508 21.05 16.51 -5.25
N VAL A 509 21.42 15.24 -5.27
CA VAL A 509 21.23 14.33 -6.41
C VAL A 509 20.57 13.03 -5.93
N CYS A 510 19.67 12.48 -6.75
CA CYS A 510 19.12 11.14 -6.57
C CYS A 510 19.11 10.41 -7.92
N VAL A 511 19.51 9.15 -7.93
CA VAL A 511 19.47 8.27 -9.10
C VAL A 511 18.91 6.92 -8.68
N ASP A 512 17.96 6.41 -9.46
CA ASP A 512 17.49 5.04 -9.36
C ASP A 512 18.35 4.12 -10.21
N GLY A 513 19.11 3.25 -9.56
CA GLY A 513 19.93 2.24 -10.20
C GLY A 513 19.19 0.93 -10.52
N ARG A 514 19.92 -0.05 -11.00
CA ARG A 514 19.41 -1.41 -11.22
C ARG A 514 18.85 -1.99 -9.91
N GLY A 515 17.74 -2.72 -10.02
CA GLY A 515 16.96 -3.22 -8.90
C GLY A 515 15.71 -2.40 -8.61
N THR A 516 15.66 -1.12 -9.04
CA THR A 516 14.49 -0.26 -8.82
C THR A 516 13.35 -0.54 -9.81
N GLY A 517 12.13 -0.07 -9.49
CA GLY A 517 10.92 -0.35 -10.25
C GLY A 517 10.65 0.59 -11.42
N GLY A 518 9.55 0.31 -12.14
CA GLY A 518 9.05 1.15 -13.23
C GLY A 518 9.72 0.94 -14.59
N ARG A 519 10.63 -0.02 -14.70
CA ARG A 519 11.42 -0.30 -15.90
C ARG A 519 11.40 -1.77 -16.32
N GLY A 520 10.39 -2.52 -15.88
CA GLY A 520 10.19 -3.92 -16.18
C GLY A 520 10.97 -4.89 -15.28
N ALA A 521 10.60 -6.16 -15.39
CA ALA A 521 11.06 -7.23 -14.49
C ALA A 521 12.57 -7.49 -14.56
N GLU A 522 13.20 -7.38 -15.74
CA GLU A 522 14.64 -7.66 -15.86
C GLU A 522 15.48 -6.59 -15.16
N PHE A 523 15.11 -5.32 -15.28
CA PHE A 523 15.80 -4.23 -14.59
C PHE A 523 15.60 -4.31 -13.07
N GLU A 524 14.40 -4.67 -12.63
CA GLU A 524 14.06 -4.74 -11.20
C GLU A 524 14.66 -5.98 -10.53
N LYS A 525 14.52 -7.16 -11.15
CA LYS A 525 14.88 -8.44 -10.53
C LYS A 525 16.32 -8.89 -10.79
N CYS A 526 17.15 -8.05 -11.46
CA CYS A 526 18.56 -8.40 -11.71
C CYS A 526 19.41 -8.48 -10.44
N THR A 527 18.95 -7.91 -9.33
CA THR A 527 19.63 -7.94 -8.02
C THR A 527 19.24 -9.16 -7.16
N TYR A 528 18.36 -10.04 -7.65
CA TYR A 528 17.89 -11.23 -6.95
C TYR A 528 19.07 -12.10 -6.50
N LEU A 529 19.08 -12.49 -5.22
CA LEU A 529 20.14 -13.24 -4.53
C LEU A 529 21.51 -12.53 -4.46
N LYS A 530 21.61 -11.27 -4.86
CA LYS A 530 22.87 -10.50 -4.89
C LYS A 530 22.65 -9.04 -4.47
N LEU A 531 21.85 -8.83 -3.44
CA LEU A 531 21.52 -7.50 -2.93
C LEU A 531 22.78 -6.70 -2.59
N GLY A 532 22.79 -5.43 -2.99
CA GLY A 532 23.84 -4.47 -2.73
C GLY A 532 24.97 -4.44 -3.76
N ALA A 533 25.12 -5.46 -4.61
CA ALA A 533 26.22 -5.51 -5.56
C ALA A 533 26.05 -4.56 -6.76
N LEU A 534 24.92 -4.64 -7.46
CA LEU A 534 24.62 -3.76 -8.59
C LEU A 534 24.16 -2.39 -8.12
N GLU A 535 23.39 -2.34 -7.06
CA GLU A 535 22.88 -1.10 -6.47
C GLU A 535 24.02 -0.18 -6.02
N SER A 536 25.04 -0.70 -5.33
CA SER A 536 26.21 0.07 -4.92
C SER A 536 27.06 0.52 -6.11
N ARG A 537 27.24 -0.38 -7.07
CA ARG A 537 27.99 -0.05 -8.31
C ARG A 537 27.34 1.11 -9.06
N ASP A 538 26.01 1.10 -9.21
CA ASP A 538 25.29 2.16 -9.92
C ASP A 538 25.36 3.50 -9.17
N GLN A 539 25.39 3.49 -7.82
CA GLN A 539 25.59 4.72 -7.04
C GLN A 539 27.02 5.26 -7.17
N VAL A 540 28.04 4.40 -7.25
CA VAL A 540 29.42 4.82 -7.51
C VAL A 540 29.56 5.37 -8.93
N GLU A 541 28.96 4.73 -9.94
CA GLU A 541 28.89 5.24 -11.32
C GLU A 541 28.19 6.61 -11.39
N THR A 542 27.11 6.79 -10.61
CA THR A 542 26.44 8.08 -10.46
C THR A 542 27.39 9.14 -9.92
N ALA A 543 28.12 8.84 -8.86
CA ALA A 543 29.07 9.77 -8.26
C ALA A 543 30.21 10.12 -9.22
N LEU A 544 30.72 9.18 -10.01
CA LEU A 544 31.74 9.42 -11.04
C LEU A 544 31.22 10.33 -12.16
N TYR A 545 29.99 10.07 -12.63
CA TYR A 545 29.33 10.93 -13.62
C TYR A 545 29.15 12.36 -13.09
N ILE A 546 28.65 12.52 -11.87
CA ILE A 546 28.47 13.83 -11.23
C ILE A 546 29.84 14.52 -11.04
N ALA A 547 30.88 13.80 -10.60
CA ALA A 547 32.22 14.32 -10.43
C ALA A 547 32.84 14.84 -11.73
N SER A 548 32.40 14.36 -12.90
CA SER A 548 32.87 14.84 -14.20
C SER A 548 32.31 16.21 -14.60
N GLN A 549 31.27 16.69 -13.92
CA GLN A 549 30.66 17.98 -14.21
C GLN A 549 31.57 19.13 -13.76
N PRO A 550 31.73 20.19 -14.57
CA PRO A 550 32.71 21.27 -14.31
C PRO A 550 32.43 22.03 -13.01
N TYR A 551 31.19 22.06 -12.55
CA TYR A 551 30.75 22.78 -11.34
C TYR A 551 30.76 21.92 -10.08
N ILE A 552 31.26 20.69 -10.11
CA ILE A 552 31.32 19.80 -8.96
C ILE A 552 32.69 19.78 -8.31
N ASP A 553 32.69 19.87 -6.99
CA ASP A 553 33.87 19.58 -6.18
C ASP A 553 33.95 18.08 -5.91
N LYS A 554 34.70 17.37 -6.74
CA LYS A 554 34.89 15.91 -6.63
C LYS A 554 35.54 15.45 -5.33
N SER A 555 36.13 16.37 -4.55
CA SER A 555 36.70 16.06 -3.23
C SER A 555 35.64 16.12 -2.11
N ARG A 556 34.40 16.54 -2.40
CA ARG A 556 33.31 16.73 -1.42
C ARG A 556 32.02 16.11 -1.93
N ILE A 557 32.02 14.80 -2.17
CA ILE A 557 30.83 14.01 -2.56
C ILE A 557 30.47 13.09 -1.40
N GLY A 558 29.25 13.25 -0.85
CA GLY A 558 28.68 12.41 0.18
C GLY A 558 27.48 11.61 -0.32
N LEU A 559 27.15 10.53 0.39
CA LEU A 559 26.01 9.66 0.09
C LEU A 559 25.22 9.38 1.37
N TRP A 560 23.90 9.32 1.28
CA TRP A 560 23.08 8.88 2.38
C TRP A 560 21.84 8.11 1.93
N GLY A 561 21.30 7.32 2.86
CA GLY A 561 20.07 6.59 2.65
C GLY A 561 19.55 5.99 3.94
N TRP A 562 18.28 5.62 3.94
CA TRP A 562 17.55 5.09 5.08
C TRP A 562 17.14 3.64 4.82
N SER A 563 17.17 2.76 5.86
CA SER A 563 16.79 1.36 5.78
C SER A 563 17.61 0.61 4.72
N PHE A 564 17.03 0.07 3.66
CA PHE A 564 17.77 -0.51 2.53
C PHE A 564 18.76 0.52 1.92
N GLY A 565 18.35 1.80 1.84
CA GLY A 565 19.26 2.87 1.42
C GLY A 565 20.45 3.08 2.36
N GLY A 566 20.27 2.84 3.65
CA GLY A 566 21.36 2.80 4.61
C GLY A 566 22.31 1.62 4.37
N PHE A 567 21.78 0.42 4.12
CA PHE A 567 22.57 -0.73 3.70
C PHE A 567 23.35 -0.44 2.42
N ASN A 568 22.68 0.09 1.39
CA ASN A 568 23.35 0.39 0.13
C ASN A 568 24.35 1.56 0.25
N THR A 569 24.15 2.48 1.21
CA THR A 569 25.17 3.49 1.54
C THR A 569 26.45 2.81 2.06
N LEU A 570 26.35 1.85 3.00
CA LEU A 570 27.50 1.11 3.50
C LEU A 570 28.19 0.31 2.38
N MET A 571 27.41 -0.35 1.52
CA MET A 571 27.94 -1.08 0.37
C MET A 571 28.67 -0.15 -0.61
N SER A 572 28.11 1.03 -0.89
CA SER A 572 28.65 1.99 -1.84
C SER A 572 29.97 2.63 -1.38
N ILE A 573 30.08 2.98 -0.10
CA ILE A 573 31.35 3.53 0.44
C ILE A 573 32.44 2.46 0.55
N SER A 574 32.07 1.18 0.59
CA SER A 574 32.98 0.02 0.68
C SER A 574 33.26 -0.62 -0.69
N GLU A 575 32.71 -0.11 -1.78
CA GLU A 575 32.79 -0.69 -3.12
C GLU A 575 34.22 -0.70 -3.69
N GLY A 576 35.10 0.13 -3.16
CA GLY A 576 36.55 0.11 -3.43
C GLY A 576 37.07 1.24 -4.31
N ARG A 577 36.25 1.93 -5.09
CA ARG A 577 36.70 3.07 -5.94
C ARG A 577 36.90 4.39 -5.19
N GLY A 578 36.51 4.48 -3.91
CA GLY A 578 36.82 5.58 -2.99
C GLY A 578 36.30 6.96 -3.41
N VAL A 579 35.17 6.98 -4.15
CA VAL A 579 34.62 8.22 -4.70
C VAL A 579 33.90 9.06 -3.64
N PHE A 580 33.23 8.42 -2.68
CA PHE A 580 32.53 9.09 -1.58
C PHE A 580 33.50 9.48 -0.46
N LYS A 581 33.32 10.69 0.10
CA LYS A 581 34.14 11.22 1.20
C LYS A 581 33.43 11.17 2.54
N ALA A 582 32.10 11.02 2.51
CA ALA A 582 31.26 10.83 3.69
C ALA A 582 30.05 9.94 3.34
N GLY A 583 29.56 9.19 4.32
CA GLY A 583 28.35 8.39 4.19
C GLY A 583 27.51 8.48 5.45
N VAL A 584 26.18 8.60 5.30
CA VAL A 584 25.22 8.55 6.41
C VAL A 584 24.25 7.40 6.16
N ALA A 585 24.42 6.32 6.91
CA ALA A 585 23.56 5.15 6.87
C ALA A 585 22.54 5.20 8.02
N VAL A 586 21.27 5.44 7.72
CA VAL A 586 20.23 5.55 8.73
C VAL A 586 19.49 4.22 8.88
N ALA A 587 19.52 3.65 10.08
CA ALA A 587 18.84 2.38 10.42
C ALA A 587 19.05 1.26 9.35
N PRO A 588 20.31 0.96 8.96
CA PRO A 588 20.57 -0.01 7.92
C PRO A 588 20.38 -1.45 8.41
N PRO A 589 19.81 -2.35 7.61
CA PRO A 589 20.08 -3.78 7.79
C PRO A 589 21.55 -4.03 7.41
N THR A 590 22.35 -4.44 8.38
CA THR A 590 23.80 -4.63 8.17
C THR A 590 24.18 -6.05 7.82
N ASP A 591 23.26 -7.00 8.02
CA ASP A 591 23.42 -8.41 7.70
C ASP A 591 22.05 -9.04 7.45
N TRP A 592 21.80 -9.51 6.25
CA TRP A 592 20.53 -10.10 5.84
C TRP A 592 20.17 -11.40 6.58
N ARG A 593 21.10 -12.03 7.29
CA ARG A 593 20.80 -13.16 8.16
C ARG A 593 19.91 -12.78 9.35
N TYR A 594 19.85 -11.50 9.69
CA TYR A 594 19.02 -10.97 10.79
C TYR A 594 17.68 -10.38 10.32
N TYR A 595 17.45 -10.37 9.02
CA TYR A 595 16.19 -9.97 8.42
C TYR A 595 15.41 -11.20 7.94
N ASP A 596 14.05 -11.18 8.01
CA ASP A 596 13.25 -12.33 7.55
C ASP A 596 13.16 -12.43 6.02
#